data_d82b5652007a186a7b5471123fa1a87b
#
_entry.id   d82b5652007a186a7b5471123fa1a87b
#
_cell.length_a   1.000
_cell.length_b   1.000
_cell.length_c   1.000
_cell.angle_alpha   90.00
_cell.angle_beta   90.00
_cell.angle_gamma   90.00
#
_symmetry.space_group_name_H-M   'P 1'
#
loop_
_entity.id
_entity.type
_entity.pdbx_description
1 polymer ?
#
loop_
_entity_poly.entity_id
_entity_poly.type
_entity_poly.pdbx_seq_one_letter_code
_entity_poly.pdbx_strand_id
1 'polypeptide(L)'
;DPSRPVIDLFAAETGAVLAVAVWLLRDELRAVSPLIEKQVVRCLKERILEPYLKEHFWWMGDGVSPMNNWTIWCTQNVLMTAALWEEDEEISRAILQKAAKSADFFLAEYGDDGCCDEGPQYYRHAGLCLFNTIEIMNGMTDHSFSSLYREPKICNIAAYLSNVHACGPYYINFSDCAAVAGLCSAREYLFGKRTEQKEL
;
A
#
# COMPACT_ATOMS: atom_id res chain seq x y z
N ASP A 1 -19.53 13.84 1.22
CA ASP A 1 -20.37 14.46 0.18
C ASP A 1 -20.42 13.52 -1.03
N PRO A 2 -21.59 12.97 -1.40
CA PRO A 2 -21.72 12.07 -2.56
C PRO A 2 -21.37 12.73 -3.90
N SER A 3 -21.47 14.05 -3.98
CA SER A 3 -21.15 14.81 -5.22
C SER A 3 -19.66 15.08 -5.39
N ARG A 4 -18.86 14.91 -4.33
CA ARG A 4 -17.42 15.09 -4.33
C ARG A 4 -16.75 13.98 -3.50
N PRO A 5 -16.49 12.81 -4.09
CA PRO A 5 -15.78 11.73 -3.41
C PRO A 5 -14.41 12.19 -2.91
N VAL A 6 -14.09 11.92 -1.65
CA VAL A 6 -12.78 12.16 -1.06
C VAL A 6 -12.17 10.80 -0.76
N ILE A 7 -10.93 10.59 -1.16
CA ILE A 7 -10.17 9.40 -0.81
C ILE A 7 -9.30 9.75 0.40
N ASP A 8 -9.70 9.25 1.56
CA ASP A 8 -8.93 9.21 2.80
C ASP A 8 -8.48 7.77 3.09
N LEU A 9 -7.86 7.54 4.25
CA LEU A 9 -7.42 6.20 4.67
C LEU A 9 -8.58 5.20 4.68
N PHE A 10 -9.71 5.59 5.28
CA PHE A 10 -10.86 4.69 5.42
C PHE A 10 -11.52 4.39 4.09
N ALA A 11 -11.65 5.37 3.21
CA ALA A 11 -12.22 5.18 1.88
C ALA A 11 -11.32 4.27 1.03
N ALA A 12 -10.00 4.50 1.02
CA ALA A 12 -9.03 3.69 0.30
C ALA A 12 -9.02 2.24 0.80
N GLU A 13 -8.93 2.04 2.13
CA GLU A 13 -8.88 0.71 2.74
C GLU A 13 -10.21 -0.05 2.56
N THR A 14 -11.35 0.61 2.77
CA THR A 14 -12.66 0.00 2.52
C THR A 14 -12.80 -0.42 1.06
N GLY A 15 -12.33 0.42 0.13
CA GLY A 15 -12.31 0.09 -1.29
C GLY A 15 -11.51 -1.17 -1.59
N ALA A 16 -10.28 -1.26 -1.07
CA ALA A 16 -9.41 -2.43 -1.25
C ALA A 16 -10.00 -3.70 -0.61
N VAL A 17 -10.53 -3.60 0.62
CA VAL A 17 -11.18 -4.74 1.30
C VAL A 17 -12.38 -5.24 0.51
N LEU A 18 -13.25 -4.35 0.03
CA LEU A 18 -14.39 -4.74 -0.81
C LEU A 18 -13.93 -5.33 -2.14
N ALA A 19 -12.90 -4.77 -2.77
CA ALA A 19 -12.33 -5.28 -4.02
C ALA A 19 -11.85 -6.73 -3.86
N VAL A 20 -11.08 -7.01 -2.81
CA VAL A 20 -10.56 -8.35 -2.50
C VAL A 20 -11.69 -9.30 -2.11
N ALA A 21 -12.61 -8.88 -1.24
CA ALA A 21 -13.71 -9.71 -0.77
C ALA A 21 -14.61 -10.17 -1.93
N VAL A 22 -14.99 -9.24 -2.81
CA VAL A 22 -15.85 -9.59 -3.97
C VAL A 22 -15.08 -10.44 -4.99
N TRP A 23 -13.77 -10.22 -5.13
CA TRP A 23 -12.95 -11.05 -6.01
C TRP A 23 -12.83 -12.50 -5.49
N LEU A 24 -12.59 -12.68 -4.19
CA LEU A 24 -12.44 -14.00 -3.56
C LEU A 24 -13.76 -14.76 -3.49
N LEU A 25 -14.87 -14.06 -3.24
CA LEU A 25 -16.20 -14.66 -3.04
C LEU A 25 -17.10 -14.53 -4.29
N ARG A 26 -16.48 -14.36 -5.45
CA ARG A 26 -17.21 -14.06 -6.71
C ARG A 26 -18.30 -15.06 -7.00
N ASP A 27 -17.99 -16.33 -6.93
CA ASP A 27 -18.92 -17.40 -7.31
C ASP A 27 -20.06 -17.52 -6.29
N GLU A 28 -19.76 -17.41 -5.01
CA GLU A 28 -20.76 -17.43 -3.93
C GLU A 28 -21.69 -16.21 -4.01
N LEU A 29 -21.13 -15.04 -4.25
CA LEU A 29 -21.92 -13.82 -4.39
C LEU A 29 -22.81 -13.85 -5.64
N ARG A 30 -22.31 -14.37 -6.76
CA ARG A 30 -23.08 -14.55 -7.99
C ARG A 30 -24.21 -15.56 -7.82
N ALA A 31 -24.02 -16.62 -7.01
CA ALA A 31 -25.08 -17.57 -6.67
C ALA A 31 -26.23 -16.92 -5.90
N VAL A 32 -25.95 -15.90 -5.09
CA VAL A 32 -26.96 -15.09 -4.39
C VAL A 32 -27.59 -14.07 -5.34
N SER A 33 -26.78 -13.25 -5.98
CA SER A 33 -27.21 -12.28 -6.98
C SER A 33 -26.01 -11.70 -7.75
N PRO A 34 -26.01 -11.75 -9.09
CA PRO A 34 -24.97 -11.12 -9.91
C PRO A 34 -24.96 -9.59 -9.80
N LEU A 35 -26.01 -8.99 -9.23
CA LEU A 35 -26.08 -7.55 -9.01
C LEU A 35 -25.14 -7.08 -7.90
N ILE A 36 -24.76 -7.95 -6.94
CA ILE A 36 -23.86 -7.59 -5.83
C ILE A 36 -22.50 -7.19 -6.40
N GLU A 37 -21.87 -8.08 -7.17
CA GLU A 37 -20.58 -7.79 -7.81
C GLU A 37 -20.66 -6.52 -8.67
N LYS A 38 -21.64 -6.45 -9.56
CA LYS A 38 -21.83 -5.30 -10.45
C LYS A 38 -21.95 -3.98 -9.68
N GLN A 39 -22.71 -3.96 -8.59
CA GLN A 39 -22.90 -2.76 -7.79
C GLN A 39 -21.61 -2.36 -7.06
N VAL A 40 -20.90 -3.33 -6.47
CA VAL A 40 -19.65 -3.04 -5.76
C VAL A 40 -18.60 -2.53 -6.73
N VAL A 41 -18.38 -3.20 -7.86
CA VAL A 41 -17.40 -2.77 -8.87
C VAL A 41 -17.71 -1.37 -9.39
N ARG A 42 -18.99 -1.05 -9.64
CA ARG A 42 -19.40 0.30 -10.00
C ARG A 42 -19.01 1.32 -8.92
N CYS A 43 -19.31 1.02 -7.64
CA CYS A 43 -18.95 1.90 -6.54
C CYS A 43 -17.43 2.09 -6.39
N LEU A 44 -16.63 1.03 -6.61
CA LEU A 44 -15.18 1.11 -6.60
C LEU A 44 -14.65 2.05 -7.69
N LYS A 45 -15.19 1.93 -8.92
CA LYS A 45 -14.81 2.81 -10.03
C LYS A 45 -15.21 4.26 -9.75
N GLU A 46 -16.48 4.50 -9.41
CA GLU A 46 -17.01 5.86 -9.22
C GLU A 46 -16.45 6.59 -7.98
N ARG A 47 -16.07 5.86 -6.92
CA ARG A 47 -15.67 6.45 -5.64
C ARG A 47 -14.18 6.38 -5.35
N ILE A 48 -13.44 5.49 -5.99
CA ILE A 48 -12.00 5.31 -5.76
C ILE A 48 -11.21 5.59 -7.04
N LEU A 49 -11.42 4.83 -8.13
CA LEU A 49 -10.52 4.89 -9.28
C LEU A 49 -10.68 6.19 -10.08
N GLU A 50 -11.90 6.61 -10.36
CA GLU A 50 -12.15 7.86 -11.10
C GLU A 50 -11.70 9.11 -10.31
N PRO A 51 -12.06 9.26 -8.99
CA PRO A 51 -11.57 10.41 -8.22
C PRO A 51 -10.05 10.39 -8.08
N TYR A 52 -9.43 9.21 -7.94
CA TYR A 52 -7.97 9.09 -7.88
C TYR A 52 -7.30 9.68 -9.13
N LEU A 53 -7.86 9.45 -10.30
CA LEU A 53 -7.31 9.99 -11.55
C LEU A 53 -7.59 11.48 -11.73
N LYS A 54 -8.82 11.92 -11.39
CA LYS A 54 -9.29 13.28 -11.67
C LYS A 54 -8.80 14.32 -10.67
N GLU A 55 -8.64 13.93 -9.40
CA GLU A 55 -8.29 14.83 -8.31
C GLU A 55 -6.82 14.66 -7.87
N HIS A 56 -6.31 15.70 -7.20
CA HIS A 56 -5.05 15.62 -6.47
C HIS A 56 -5.36 15.73 -4.98
N PHE A 57 -5.18 14.63 -4.24
CA PHE A 57 -5.30 14.62 -2.80
C PHE A 57 -3.97 14.97 -2.15
N TRP A 58 -3.99 15.68 -1.02
CA TRP A 58 -2.79 16.15 -0.35
C TRP A 58 -1.75 15.03 -0.06
N TRP A 59 -2.23 13.83 0.24
CA TRP A 59 -1.37 12.67 0.51
C TRP A 59 -0.68 12.08 -0.72
N MET A 60 -1.05 12.49 -1.92
CA MET A 60 -0.41 11.98 -3.15
C MET A 60 1.01 12.51 -3.36
N GLY A 61 1.38 13.58 -2.66
CA GLY A 61 2.66 14.24 -2.79
C GLY A 61 2.72 15.25 -3.94
N ASP A 62 3.45 16.32 -3.71
CA ASP A 62 3.71 17.40 -4.67
C ASP A 62 5.22 17.65 -4.86
N GLY A 63 6.08 16.94 -4.11
CA GLY A 63 7.53 17.10 -4.11
C GLY A 63 8.02 18.29 -3.27
N VAL A 64 7.15 18.95 -2.50
CA VAL A 64 7.46 20.09 -1.64
C VAL A 64 6.95 19.90 -0.21
N SER A 65 5.70 19.43 -0.10
CA SER A 65 5.06 19.20 1.21
C SER A 65 5.57 17.90 1.84
N PRO A 66 5.80 17.87 3.17
CA PRO A 66 6.19 16.63 3.85
C PRO A 66 5.19 15.51 3.64
N MET A 67 5.69 14.31 3.39
CA MET A 67 4.89 13.10 3.24
C MET A 67 4.80 12.35 4.57
N ASN A 68 3.78 11.50 4.70
CA ASN A 68 3.65 10.59 5.82
C ASN A 68 3.13 9.23 5.34
N ASN A 69 2.78 8.34 6.25
CA ASN A 69 2.30 7.00 5.94
C ASN A 69 1.01 6.98 5.08
N TRP A 70 0.17 8.03 5.10
CA TRP A 70 -1.02 8.10 4.25
C TRP A 70 -0.68 7.97 2.76
N THR A 71 0.44 8.55 2.33
CA THR A 71 0.87 8.50 0.95
C THR A 71 0.93 7.07 0.44
N ILE A 72 1.67 6.23 1.11
CA ILE A 72 1.88 4.86 0.64
C ILE A 72 0.71 3.94 1.04
N TRP A 73 0.06 4.20 2.17
CA TRP A 73 -1.10 3.43 2.63
C TRP A 73 -2.31 3.60 1.70
N CYS A 74 -2.67 4.84 1.34
CA CYS A 74 -3.73 5.06 0.34
C CYS A 74 -3.34 4.53 -1.04
N THR A 75 -2.09 4.75 -1.47
CA THR A 75 -1.59 4.31 -2.78
C THR A 75 -1.70 2.79 -2.96
N GLN A 76 -1.25 1.99 -1.98
CA GLN A 76 -1.38 0.53 -2.08
C GLN A 76 -2.84 0.07 -2.22
N ASN A 77 -3.76 0.71 -1.48
CA ASN A 77 -5.17 0.33 -1.48
C ASN A 77 -5.87 0.68 -2.80
N VAL A 78 -5.55 1.84 -3.37
CA VAL A 78 -6.04 2.22 -4.72
C VAL A 78 -5.49 1.27 -5.78
N LEU A 79 -4.19 0.96 -5.73
CA LEU A 79 -3.57 0.00 -6.65
C LEU A 79 -4.18 -1.40 -6.53
N MET A 80 -4.45 -1.89 -5.33
CA MET A 80 -5.13 -3.17 -5.12
C MET A 80 -6.51 -3.18 -5.77
N THR A 81 -7.27 -2.09 -5.61
CA THR A 81 -8.57 -1.95 -6.23
C THR A 81 -8.48 -1.97 -7.76
N ALA A 82 -7.51 -1.22 -8.33
CA ALA A 82 -7.30 -1.17 -9.77
C ALA A 82 -6.83 -2.51 -10.36
N ALA A 83 -5.87 -3.17 -9.71
CA ALA A 83 -5.32 -4.45 -10.14
C ALA A 83 -6.38 -5.56 -10.25
N LEU A 84 -7.43 -5.49 -9.42
CA LEU A 84 -8.49 -6.49 -9.41
C LEU A 84 -9.68 -6.15 -10.32
N TRP A 85 -9.97 -4.87 -10.55
CA TRP A 85 -11.25 -4.46 -11.14
C TRP A 85 -11.15 -3.41 -12.26
N GLU A 86 -9.96 -2.93 -12.63
CA GLU A 86 -9.82 -2.07 -13.81
C GLU A 86 -9.39 -2.90 -15.01
N GLU A 87 -10.29 -3.01 -15.98
CA GLU A 87 -10.09 -3.80 -17.20
C GLU A 87 -9.55 -2.96 -18.36
N ASP A 88 -9.67 -1.62 -18.28
CA ASP A 88 -9.13 -0.72 -19.28
C ASP A 88 -7.64 -0.52 -19.05
N GLU A 89 -6.83 -0.95 -20.03
CA GLU A 89 -5.37 -0.91 -19.94
C GLU A 89 -4.81 0.52 -19.87
N GLU A 90 -5.44 1.50 -20.52
CA GLU A 90 -4.98 2.89 -20.48
C GLU A 90 -5.27 3.52 -19.12
N ILE A 91 -6.46 3.26 -18.58
CA ILE A 91 -6.84 3.70 -17.23
C ILE A 91 -5.94 3.02 -16.18
N SER A 92 -5.75 1.73 -16.28
CA SER A 92 -4.87 0.96 -15.38
C SER A 92 -3.44 1.49 -15.40
N ARG A 93 -2.90 1.77 -16.59
CA ARG A 93 -1.58 2.38 -16.76
C ARG A 93 -1.49 3.79 -16.15
N ALA A 94 -2.51 4.62 -16.32
CA ALA A 94 -2.54 5.94 -15.74
C ALA A 94 -2.56 5.90 -14.21
N ILE A 95 -3.34 4.98 -13.62
CA ILE A 95 -3.36 4.74 -12.17
C ILE A 95 -1.98 4.30 -11.68
N LEU A 96 -1.37 3.33 -12.35
CA LEU A 96 -0.04 2.81 -12.02
C LEU A 96 1.03 3.92 -12.06
N GLN A 97 1.05 4.75 -13.09
CA GLN A 97 2.00 5.85 -13.22
C GLN A 97 1.82 6.88 -12.10
N LYS A 98 0.58 7.21 -11.76
CA LYS A 98 0.28 8.14 -10.66
C LYS A 98 0.69 7.57 -9.31
N ALA A 99 0.46 6.27 -9.10
CA ALA A 99 0.86 5.56 -7.90
C ALA A 99 2.38 5.46 -7.75
N ALA A 100 3.09 5.14 -8.82
CA ALA A 100 4.56 5.12 -8.84
C ALA A 100 5.13 6.49 -8.44
N LYS A 101 4.57 7.58 -8.97
CA LYS A 101 4.99 8.92 -8.60
C LYS A 101 4.75 9.25 -7.11
N SER A 102 3.61 8.83 -6.54
CA SER A 102 3.35 9.00 -5.11
C SER A 102 4.31 8.16 -4.26
N ALA A 103 4.64 6.95 -4.68
CA ALA A 103 5.63 6.10 -4.02
C ALA A 103 7.04 6.72 -4.08
N ASP A 104 7.42 7.35 -5.20
CA ASP A 104 8.69 8.07 -5.33
C ASP A 104 8.78 9.25 -4.35
N PHE A 105 7.72 10.04 -4.19
CA PHE A 105 7.67 11.12 -3.21
C PHE A 105 7.81 10.59 -1.77
N PHE A 106 7.11 9.51 -1.45
CA PHE A 106 7.24 8.85 -0.16
C PHE A 106 8.66 8.36 0.11
N LEU A 107 9.28 7.69 -0.88
CA LEU A 107 10.66 7.19 -0.77
C LEU A 107 11.69 8.30 -0.70
N ALA A 108 11.46 9.45 -1.36
CA ALA A 108 12.39 10.58 -1.31
C ALA A 108 12.53 11.14 0.12
N GLU A 109 11.46 11.09 0.91
CA GLU A 109 11.46 11.57 2.29
C GLU A 109 11.79 10.49 3.33
N TYR A 110 11.61 9.21 2.99
CA TYR A 110 11.98 8.11 3.88
C TYR A 110 13.50 8.09 4.09
N GLY A 111 13.96 7.90 5.32
CA GLY A 111 15.39 7.87 5.66
C GLY A 111 16.13 6.76 4.91
N ASP A 112 17.39 7.02 4.53
CA ASP A 112 18.24 6.02 3.84
C ASP A 112 18.58 4.83 4.76
N ASP A 113 18.49 5.02 6.09
CA ASP A 113 18.65 3.97 7.09
C ASP A 113 17.44 3.03 7.21
N GLY A 114 16.34 3.36 6.53
CA GLY A 114 15.10 2.58 6.54
C GLY A 114 14.25 2.76 7.80
N CYS A 115 14.57 3.73 8.66
CA CYS A 115 13.82 3.98 9.89
C CYS A 115 12.41 4.50 9.59
N CYS A 116 11.41 3.92 10.25
CA CYS A 116 10.05 4.46 10.25
C CYS A 116 9.93 5.54 11.32
N ASP A 117 9.71 6.78 10.95
CA ASP A 117 9.66 7.95 11.85
C ASP A 117 8.60 7.83 12.95
N GLU A 118 7.51 7.12 12.67
CA GLU A 118 6.42 6.87 13.62
C GLU A 118 6.68 5.62 14.50
N GLY A 119 7.82 4.96 14.33
CA GLY A 119 8.23 3.80 15.12
C GLY A 119 7.74 2.45 14.59
N PRO A 120 8.17 1.34 15.24
CA PRO A 120 7.93 -0.03 14.79
C PRO A 120 6.46 -0.40 14.59
N GLN A 121 5.56 0.15 15.39
CA GLN A 121 4.13 -0.15 15.30
C GLN A 121 3.51 0.38 14.00
N TYR A 122 3.93 1.56 13.55
CA TYR A 122 3.44 2.20 12.33
C TYR A 122 4.17 1.73 11.07
N TYR A 123 5.28 1.01 11.19
CA TYR A 123 5.97 0.40 10.06
C TYR A 123 5.03 -0.42 9.16
N ARG A 124 4.01 -1.08 9.73
CA ARG A 124 2.99 -1.82 8.97
C ARG A 124 2.16 -0.94 8.01
N HIS A 125 2.09 0.37 8.30
CA HIS A 125 1.37 1.36 7.51
C HIS A 125 2.30 2.23 6.65
N ALA A 126 3.61 2.02 6.77
CA ALA A 126 4.66 2.68 6.02
C ALA A 126 5.46 1.66 5.18
N GLY A 127 6.49 1.05 5.75
CA GLY A 127 7.37 0.11 5.04
C GLY A 127 6.66 -1.10 4.45
N LEU A 128 5.68 -1.69 5.15
CA LEU A 128 4.92 -2.82 4.59
C LEU A 128 3.86 -2.41 3.56
N CYS A 129 3.35 -1.18 3.62
CA CYS A 129 2.52 -0.65 2.54
C CYS A 129 3.35 -0.38 1.28
N LEU A 130 4.59 0.08 1.44
CA LEU A 130 5.53 0.18 0.32
C LEU A 130 5.83 -1.19 -0.31
N PHE A 131 6.11 -2.21 0.51
CA PHE A 131 6.29 -3.57 0.02
C PHE A 131 5.09 -4.05 -0.78
N ASN A 132 3.87 -3.91 -0.24
CA ASN A 132 2.64 -4.27 -0.96
C ASN A 132 2.48 -3.48 -2.26
N THR A 133 2.80 -2.18 -2.25
CA THR A 133 2.77 -1.34 -3.45
C THR A 133 3.68 -1.92 -4.53
N ILE A 134 4.93 -2.26 -4.20
CA ILE A 134 5.89 -2.85 -5.16
C ILE A 134 5.39 -4.22 -5.67
N GLU A 135 4.84 -5.08 -4.79
CA GLU A 135 4.30 -6.39 -5.20
C GLU A 135 3.10 -6.24 -6.13
N ILE A 136 2.18 -5.29 -5.86
CA ILE A 136 1.04 -5.04 -6.75
C ILE A 136 1.52 -4.49 -8.09
N MET A 137 2.45 -3.52 -8.09
CA MET A 137 3.05 -2.97 -9.31
C MET A 137 3.75 -4.05 -10.13
N ASN A 138 4.47 -4.97 -9.50
CA ASN A 138 5.06 -6.13 -10.15
C ASN A 138 4.00 -7.04 -10.78
N GLY A 139 2.92 -7.31 -10.08
CA GLY A 139 1.80 -8.10 -10.61
C GLY A 139 1.10 -7.44 -11.81
N MET A 140 1.06 -6.11 -11.85
CA MET A 140 0.47 -5.34 -12.96
C MET A 140 1.40 -5.19 -14.17
N THR A 141 2.71 -5.48 -14.06
CA THR A 141 3.73 -5.13 -15.07
C THR A 141 4.72 -6.23 -15.41
N ASP A 142 4.35 -7.48 -15.22
CA ASP A 142 5.25 -8.61 -15.45
C ASP A 142 6.62 -8.42 -14.76
N HIS A 143 6.59 -8.08 -13.47
CA HIS A 143 7.76 -7.93 -12.59
C HIS A 143 8.76 -6.82 -12.94
N SER A 144 8.32 -5.77 -13.65
CA SER A 144 9.19 -4.66 -14.06
C SER A 144 9.81 -3.88 -12.88
N PHE A 145 9.25 -3.97 -11.68
CA PHE A 145 9.74 -3.29 -10.47
C PHE A 145 10.60 -4.18 -9.56
N SER A 146 10.90 -5.41 -9.95
CA SER A 146 11.63 -6.36 -9.09
C SER A 146 13.07 -5.93 -8.78
N SER A 147 13.68 -5.07 -9.59
CA SER A 147 15.01 -4.52 -9.34
C SER A 147 15.06 -3.64 -8.09
N LEU A 148 13.94 -3.03 -7.69
CA LEU A 148 13.85 -2.19 -6.49
C LEU A 148 14.23 -2.94 -5.21
N TYR A 149 14.03 -4.26 -5.15
CA TYR A 149 14.43 -5.06 -3.99
C TYR A 149 15.93 -5.16 -3.77
N ARG A 150 16.74 -4.67 -4.71
CA ARG A 150 18.21 -4.58 -4.58
C ARG A 150 18.69 -3.19 -4.20
N GLU A 151 17.80 -2.20 -4.16
CA GLU A 151 18.14 -0.85 -3.76
C GLU A 151 18.47 -0.81 -2.26
N PRO A 152 19.60 -0.20 -1.85
CA PRO A 152 20.03 -0.18 -0.45
C PRO A 152 18.96 0.35 0.51
N LYS A 153 18.25 1.42 0.14
CA LYS A 153 17.18 2.00 0.94
C LYS A 153 16.04 1.00 1.16
N ILE A 154 15.62 0.28 0.13
CA ILE A 154 14.56 -0.74 0.22
C ILE A 154 15.00 -1.91 1.10
N CYS A 155 16.28 -2.33 0.99
CA CYS A 155 16.85 -3.34 1.86
C CYS A 155 16.87 -2.89 3.34
N ASN A 156 17.23 -1.63 3.60
CA ASN A 156 17.24 -1.07 4.94
C ASN A 156 15.82 -0.95 5.52
N ILE A 157 14.83 -0.54 4.71
CA ILE A 157 13.42 -0.54 5.12
C ILE A 157 12.97 -1.95 5.48
N ALA A 158 13.32 -2.97 4.69
CA ALA A 158 12.98 -4.37 5.00
C ALA A 158 13.59 -4.84 6.33
N ALA A 159 14.84 -4.48 6.61
CA ALA A 159 15.57 -4.87 7.82
C ALA A 159 15.15 -4.09 9.08
N TYR A 160 14.35 -3.03 8.96
CA TYR A 160 14.08 -2.10 10.04
C TYR A 160 13.59 -2.76 11.34
N LEU A 161 12.59 -3.66 11.26
CA LEU A 161 12.04 -4.31 12.45
C LEU A 161 13.07 -5.19 13.18
N SER A 162 13.96 -5.87 12.46
CA SER A 162 15.05 -6.63 13.07
C SER A 162 16.04 -5.70 13.78
N ASN A 163 16.33 -4.55 13.18
CA ASN A 163 17.29 -3.57 13.73
C ASN A 163 16.78 -2.88 15.01
N VAL A 164 15.47 -2.75 15.18
CA VAL A 164 14.85 -2.10 16.35
C VAL A 164 14.24 -3.09 17.35
N HIS A 165 14.36 -4.41 17.10
CA HIS A 165 13.93 -5.45 18.01
C HIS A 165 14.88 -5.52 19.22
N ALA A 166 14.34 -5.42 20.42
CA ALA A 166 15.13 -5.50 21.66
C ALA A 166 15.17 -6.92 22.22
N CYS A 167 14.04 -7.49 22.60
CA CYS A 167 13.90 -8.86 23.05
C CYS A 167 12.43 -9.27 23.19
N GLY A 168 12.08 -10.52 22.91
CA GLY A 168 10.72 -11.03 23.06
C GLY A 168 9.71 -10.16 22.31
N PRO A 169 8.67 -9.61 22.96
CA PRO A 169 7.69 -8.74 22.30
C PRO A 169 8.11 -7.25 22.24
N TYR A 170 9.31 -6.90 22.74
CA TYR A 170 9.71 -5.51 22.94
C TYR A 170 10.56 -4.99 21.79
N TYR A 171 10.28 -3.76 21.39
CA TYR A 171 10.99 -2.98 20.38
C TYR A 171 11.47 -1.66 20.98
N ILE A 172 12.50 -1.07 20.39
CA ILE A 172 12.91 0.30 20.68
C ILE A 172 11.75 1.20 20.25
N ASN A 173 11.09 1.84 21.24
CA ASN A 173 9.90 2.63 20.97
C ASN A 173 10.18 4.12 21.03
N PHE A 174 9.61 4.85 20.11
CA PHE A 174 9.63 6.29 19.99
C PHE A 174 8.41 6.75 19.18
N SER A 175 8.15 8.06 19.15
CA SER A 175 7.00 8.65 18.46
C SER A 175 5.70 7.95 18.87
N ASP A 176 4.86 7.53 17.93
CA ASP A 176 3.55 6.92 18.16
C ASP A 176 3.59 5.41 18.40
N CYS A 177 4.74 4.88 18.82
CA CYS A 177 4.94 3.45 19.03
C CYS A 177 4.91 3.06 20.51
N ALA A 178 4.12 2.04 20.86
CA ALA A 178 4.25 1.36 22.15
C ALA A 178 5.51 0.47 22.17
N ALA A 179 6.01 0.14 23.37
CA ALA A 179 7.16 -0.77 23.52
C ALA A 179 6.88 -2.18 22.99
N VAL A 180 5.61 -2.59 22.93
CA VAL A 180 5.15 -3.83 22.32
C VAL A 180 4.46 -3.49 21.00
N ALA A 181 5.12 -3.71 19.89
CA ALA A 181 4.64 -3.31 18.57
C ALA A 181 3.72 -4.34 17.88
N GLY A 182 3.42 -5.45 18.54
CA GLY A 182 2.64 -6.54 17.99
C GLY A 182 3.50 -7.60 17.29
N LEU A 183 2.84 -8.59 16.72
CA LEU A 183 3.50 -9.71 16.05
C LEU A 183 3.83 -9.36 14.60
N CYS A 184 4.92 -9.94 14.10
CA CYS A 184 5.24 -9.95 12.67
C CYS A 184 4.18 -10.72 11.88
N SER A 185 4.00 -10.34 10.62
CA SER A 185 3.09 -10.98 9.68
C SER A 185 3.85 -11.65 8.54
N ALA A 186 3.13 -12.35 7.68
CA ALA A 186 3.71 -12.91 6.47
C ALA A 186 4.35 -11.86 5.55
N ARG A 187 3.94 -10.60 5.66
CA ARG A 187 4.48 -9.50 4.83
C ARG A 187 5.93 -9.21 5.17
N GLU A 188 6.29 -9.12 6.45
CA GLU A 188 7.67 -8.91 6.91
C GLU A 188 8.57 -10.03 6.39
N TYR A 189 8.16 -11.29 6.58
CA TYR A 189 8.90 -12.44 6.06
C TYR A 189 9.07 -12.38 4.54
N LEU A 190 8.02 -12.06 3.80
CA LEU A 190 8.08 -11.96 2.34
C LEU A 190 8.97 -10.79 1.88
N PHE A 191 8.92 -9.65 2.56
CA PHE A 191 9.77 -8.52 2.26
C PHE A 191 11.24 -8.86 2.48
N GLY A 192 11.58 -9.47 3.64
CA GLY A 192 12.93 -9.97 3.90
C GLY A 192 13.40 -10.98 2.86
N LYS A 193 12.51 -11.89 2.44
CA LYS A 193 12.82 -12.86 1.37
C LYS A 193 13.10 -12.19 0.03
N ARG A 194 12.36 -11.15 -0.35
CA ARG A 194 12.58 -10.38 -1.58
C ARG A 194 13.90 -9.62 -1.59
N THR A 195 14.30 -9.10 -0.43
CA THR A 195 15.55 -8.34 -0.25
C THR A 195 16.72 -9.20 0.22
N GLU A 196 16.56 -10.53 0.24
CA GLU A 196 17.58 -11.51 0.66
C GLU A 196 18.09 -11.31 2.10
N GLN A 197 17.28 -10.70 2.97
CA GLN A 197 17.58 -10.58 4.39
C GLN A 197 17.43 -11.94 5.07
N LYS A 198 18.46 -12.36 5.84
CA LYS A 198 18.48 -13.68 6.48
C LYS A 198 17.90 -13.69 7.90
N GLU A 199 17.67 -12.51 8.48
CA GLU A 199 17.30 -12.34 9.89
C GLU A 199 15.82 -11.92 10.10
N LEU A 200 15.05 -11.91 9.03
CA LEU A 200 13.61 -11.60 9.05
C LEU A 200 12.75 -12.86 9.01
#